data_570302a03a3e8f9f96987594211b2356
#
_entry.id   570302a03a3e8f9f96987594211b2356
#
_cell.length_a   1.000
_cell.length_b   1.000
_cell.length_c   1.000
_cell.angle_alpha   90.00
_cell.angle_beta   90.00
_cell.angle_gamma   90.00
#
_symmetry.space_group_name_H-M   'P 1'
#
loop_
_entity.id
_entity.type
_entity.pdbx_description
1 polymer ?
#
loop_
_entity_poly.entity_id
_entity_poly.type
_entity_poly.pdbx_seq_one_letter_code
_entity_poly.pdbx_strand_id
1 'polypeptide(L)'
;MFFVNGEIPKEYKHPDEMRQSLGMFLAQYLCNGCNLYDLALLRYDDYYDISEHKALRFFRHKTKDHSESGSEVIIPIIPPLRRILDDLAAPFKKGALLFPFLLGEGIDPDSKKARDKIHQENHNVADRVKKIAEIIDWDVKPSSTFARHSFATNLSRSKVPMDYISFAMGHSLGNKGQITKRYISTYPIEEQMQYNSYLLDLSELKALRQKDMTKEELVKMVKETMTKEELLSLLLGK
;
A
#
# COMPACT_ATOMS: atom_id res chain seq x y z
N MET A 1 -12.04 -9.71 3.31
CA MET A 1 -13.49 -9.85 3.52
C MET A 1 -14.18 -8.48 3.41
N PHE A 2 -13.93 -7.50 4.30
CA PHE A 2 -14.56 -6.17 4.24
C PHE A 2 -14.39 -5.42 2.92
N PHE A 3 -13.20 -5.43 2.35
CA PHE A 3 -12.94 -4.72 1.09
C PHE A 3 -13.55 -5.44 -0.12
N VAL A 4 -13.45 -6.78 -0.18
CA VAL A 4 -13.89 -7.57 -1.33
C VAL A 4 -15.40 -7.73 -1.38
N ASN A 5 -16.07 -7.93 -0.24
CA ASN A 5 -17.50 -8.25 -0.19
C ASN A 5 -18.39 -7.06 0.24
N GLY A 6 -17.79 -5.91 0.58
CA GLY A 6 -18.56 -4.74 1.04
C GLY A 6 -19.28 -4.95 2.38
N GLU A 7 -18.90 -5.95 3.16
CA GLU A 7 -19.55 -6.33 4.42
C GLU A 7 -19.08 -5.48 5.61
N ILE A 8 -19.07 -4.15 5.46
CA ILE A 8 -18.96 -3.28 6.63
C ILE A 8 -20.34 -3.29 7.31
N PRO A 9 -20.39 -3.55 8.63
CA PRO A 9 -21.65 -3.60 9.34
C PRO A 9 -22.51 -2.37 9.11
N LYS A 10 -23.81 -2.55 8.82
CA LYS A 10 -24.74 -1.47 8.46
C LYS A 10 -24.97 -0.43 9.56
N GLU A 11 -24.61 -0.74 10.80
CA GLU A 11 -24.64 0.19 11.93
C GLU A 11 -23.61 1.32 11.82
N TYR A 12 -22.62 1.21 10.95
CA TYR A 12 -21.66 2.28 10.69
C TYR A 12 -22.24 3.30 9.73
N LYS A 13 -22.24 4.57 10.14
CA LYS A 13 -22.91 5.68 9.44
C LYS A 13 -22.41 5.92 8.00
N HIS A 14 -21.17 5.48 7.68
CA HIS A 14 -20.52 5.77 6.39
C HIS A 14 -19.70 4.55 5.91
N PRO A 15 -20.35 3.44 5.53
CA PRO A 15 -19.65 2.20 5.15
C PRO A 15 -18.75 2.38 3.93
N ASP A 16 -19.16 3.18 2.94
CA ASP A 16 -18.37 3.45 1.74
C ASP A 16 -17.09 4.23 2.05
N GLU A 17 -17.16 5.22 2.94
CA GLU A 17 -15.96 5.94 3.39
C GLU A 17 -15.00 5.05 4.20
N MET A 18 -15.53 4.12 5.00
CA MET A 18 -14.73 3.14 5.72
C MET A 18 -14.02 2.19 4.75
N ARG A 19 -14.76 1.68 3.75
CA ARG A 19 -14.23 0.84 2.67
C ARG A 19 -13.11 1.56 1.89
N GLN A 20 -13.37 2.82 1.49
CA GLN A 20 -12.40 3.65 0.81
C GLN A 20 -11.14 3.88 1.66
N SER A 21 -11.30 4.17 2.95
CA SER A 21 -10.19 4.37 3.88
C SER A 21 -9.38 3.09 4.07
N LEU A 22 -10.02 1.93 4.18
CA LEU A 22 -9.33 0.64 4.22
C LEU A 22 -8.53 0.40 2.93
N GLY A 23 -9.14 0.65 1.77
CA GLY A 23 -8.46 0.55 0.48
C GLY A 23 -7.23 1.46 0.39
N MET A 24 -7.33 2.70 0.87
CA MET A 24 -6.18 3.62 0.91
C MET A 24 -5.09 3.19 1.89
N PHE A 25 -5.44 2.64 3.04
CA PHE A 25 -4.47 2.08 3.98
C PHE A 25 -3.72 0.89 3.37
N LEU A 26 -4.44 -0.02 2.71
CA LEU A 26 -3.86 -1.16 2.02
C LEU A 26 -3.05 -0.73 0.78
N ALA A 27 -3.50 0.30 0.06
CA ALA A 27 -2.71 0.88 -1.03
C ALA A 27 -1.37 1.44 -0.53
N GLN A 28 -1.31 2.10 0.63
CA GLN A 28 -0.05 2.54 1.21
C GLN A 28 0.91 1.36 1.45
N TYR A 29 0.40 0.24 1.93
CA TYR A 29 1.19 -0.98 2.16
C TYR A 29 1.68 -1.59 0.83
N LEU A 30 0.78 -1.81 -0.12
CA LEU A 30 1.07 -2.48 -1.39
C LEU A 30 1.82 -1.60 -2.40
N CYS A 31 1.73 -0.27 -2.25
CA CYS A 31 2.52 0.69 -3.01
C CYS A 31 3.88 0.97 -2.32
N ASN A 32 4.63 -0.09 -2.04
CA ASN A 32 5.98 0.00 -1.48
C ASN A 32 6.07 0.79 -0.16
N GLY A 33 5.02 0.75 0.66
CA GLY A 33 4.96 1.48 1.90
C GLY A 33 4.93 3.01 1.70
N CYS A 34 4.32 3.50 0.62
CA CYS A 34 4.14 4.93 0.38
C CYS A 34 3.28 5.58 1.45
N ASN A 35 3.57 6.84 1.76
CA ASN A 35 2.67 7.62 2.61
C ASN A 35 1.44 8.11 1.81
N LEU A 36 0.40 8.54 2.51
CA LEU A 36 -0.82 9.01 1.85
C LEU A 36 -0.58 10.28 1.01
N TYR A 37 0.40 11.10 1.39
CA TYR A 37 0.75 12.30 0.64
C TYR A 37 1.27 11.96 -0.77
N ASP A 38 2.20 11.00 -0.85
CA ASP A 38 2.72 10.53 -2.15
C ASP A 38 1.61 9.90 -2.99
N LEU A 39 0.71 9.11 -2.38
CA LEU A 39 -0.44 8.51 -3.09
C LEU A 39 -1.45 9.55 -3.58
N ALA A 40 -1.73 10.59 -2.79
CA ALA A 40 -2.67 11.65 -3.17
C ALA A 40 -2.17 12.48 -4.38
N LEU A 41 -0.86 12.55 -4.56
CA LEU A 41 -0.23 13.26 -5.68
C LEU A 41 0.22 12.34 -6.81
N LEU A 42 0.01 11.02 -6.67
CA LEU A 42 0.39 10.04 -7.66
C LEU A 42 -0.44 10.23 -8.95
N ARG A 43 0.25 10.29 -10.07
CA ARG A 43 -0.36 10.46 -11.39
C ARG A 43 -0.02 9.31 -12.30
N TYR A 44 -0.90 9.04 -13.24
CA TYR A 44 -0.56 8.22 -14.39
C TYR A 44 0.48 8.92 -15.25
N ASP A 45 1.60 8.28 -15.50
CA ASP A 45 2.64 8.75 -16.42
C ASP A 45 2.83 7.77 -17.59
N ASP A 46 3.80 8.06 -18.49
CA ASP A 46 4.08 7.20 -19.64
C ASP A 46 4.59 5.82 -19.24
N TYR A 47 5.16 5.68 -18.05
CA TYR A 47 5.66 4.39 -17.58
C TYR A 47 4.55 3.38 -17.36
N TYR A 48 3.35 3.83 -17.01
CA TYR A 48 2.19 2.96 -16.88
C TYR A 48 1.85 2.25 -18.18
N ASP A 49 1.86 2.98 -19.32
CA ASP A 49 1.67 2.39 -20.66
C ASP A 49 2.88 1.55 -21.09
N ILE A 50 4.10 2.06 -20.93
CA ILE A 50 5.35 1.37 -21.29
C ILE A 50 5.48 0.03 -20.56
N SER A 51 5.04 -0.04 -19.31
CA SER A 51 5.03 -1.26 -18.53
C SER A 51 3.84 -2.19 -18.82
N GLU A 52 3.04 -1.93 -19.86
CA GLU A 52 1.81 -2.68 -20.14
C GLU A 52 0.86 -2.72 -18.94
N HIS A 53 0.75 -1.60 -18.22
CA HIS A 53 -0.03 -1.47 -17.00
C HIS A 53 0.45 -2.34 -15.81
N LYS A 54 1.70 -2.81 -15.84
CA LYS A 54 2.28 -3.66 -14.78
C LYS A 54 2.87 -2.88 -13.63
N ALA A 55 3.16 -1.57 -13.81
CA ALA A 55 3.73 -0.74 -12.77
C ALA A 55 3.28 0.71 -12.84
N LEU A 56 3.33 1.38 -11.68
CA LEU A 56 3.24 2.84 -11.54
C LEU A 56 4.61 3.39 -11.22
N ARG A 57 4.85 4.64 -11.57
CA ARG A 57 6.09 5.35 -11.29
C ARG A 57 5.81 6.73 -10.70
N PHE A 58 6.60 7.13 -9.72
CA PHE A 58 6.59 8.50 -9.20
C PHE A 58 7.93 8.90 -8.61
N PHE A 59 8.10 10.21 -8.39
CA PHE A 59 9.24 10.79 -7.71
C PHE A 59 8.81 11.31 -6.35
N ARG A 60 9.49 10.87 -5.28
CA ARG A 60 9.08 11.21 -3.90
C ARG A 60 9.21 12.70 -3.63
N HIS A 61 8.13 13.30 -3.14
CA HIS A 61 8.09 14.74 -2.81
C HIS A 61 9.06 15.14 -1.69
N LYS A 62 9.19 14.30 -0.66
CA LYS A 62 10.03 14.61 0.52
C LYS A 62 11.53 14.76 0.20
N THR A 63 11.99 14.22 -0.91
CA THR A 63 13.42 14.26 -1.31
C THR A 63 13.69 15.27 -2.43
N LYS A 64 12.65 15.95 -2.92
CA LYS A 64 12.76 16.92 -4.02
C LYS A 64 13.65 18.10 -3.67
N ASP A 65 13.66 18.51 -2.40
CA ASP A 65 14.46 19.64 -1.89
C ASP A 65 15.94 19.28 -1.61
N HIS A 66 16.29 17.98 -1.66
CA HIS A 66 17.62 17.48 -1.31
C HIS A 66 18.38 16.80 -2.46
N SER A 67 17.77 16.65 -3.63
CA SER A 67 18.41 16.16 -4.85
C SER A 67 17.72 16.71 -6.09
N GLU A 68 18.50 17.12 -7.09
CA GLU A 68 17.99 17.62 -8.39
C GLU A 68 17.07 16.63 -9.13
N SER A 69 17.13 15.37 -8.75
CA SER A 69 16.24 14.31 -9.23
C SER A 69 15.72 13.52 -8.04
N GLY A 70 14.57 13.83 -7.46
CA GLY A 70 13.97 13.06 -6.37
C GLY A 70 14.12 11.52 -6.54
N SER A 71 14.04 10.75 -5.47
CA SER A 71 14.14 9.29 -5.58
C SER A 71 12.98 8.74 -6.39
N GLU A 72 13.28 8.15 -7.55
CA GLU A 72 12.31 7.42 -8.35
C GLU A 72 11.83 6.19 -7.59
N VAL A 73 10.53 5.96 -7.58
CA VAL A 73 9.89 4.76 -7.02
C VAL A 73 9.04 4.12 -8.10
N ILE A 74 9.30 2.84 -8.34
CA ILE A 74 8.51 1.99 -9.23
C ILE A 74 7.66 1.07 -8.34
N ILE A 75 6.36 1.07 -8.54
CA ILE A 75 5.39 0.27 -7.79
C ILE A 75 4.89 -0.84 -8.70
N PRO A 76 5.29 -2.11 -8.50
CA PRO A 76 4.76 -3.23 -9.27
C PRO A 76 3.30 -3.47 -8.89
N ILE A 77 2.44 -3.61 -9.88
CA ILE A 77 1.00 -3.82 -9.69
C ILE A 77 0.72 -5.32 -9.57
N ILE A 78 0.91 -5.85 -8.37
CA ILE A 78 0.51 -7.22 -8.04
C ILE A 78 -1.03 -7.36 -7.99
N PRO A 79 -1.59 -8.58 -8.12
CA PRO A 79 -3.04 -8.77 -8.20
C PRO A 79 -3.87 -8.13 -7.09
N PRO A 80 -3.46 -8.14 -5.80
CA PRO A 80 -4.20 -7.44 -4.75
C PRO A 80 -4.23 -5.93 -4.93
N LEU A 81 -3.12 -5.32 -5.37
CA LEU A 81 -3.08 -3.89 -5.68
C LEU A 81 -3.97 -3.57 -6.88
N ARG A 82 -3.97 -4.43 -7.92
CA ARG A 82 -4.85 -4.28 -9.09
C ARG A 82 -6.30 -4.13 -8.69
N ARG A 83 -6.79 -4.96 -7.77
CA ARG A 83 -8.18 -4.89 -7.28
C ARG A 83 -8.50 -3.56 -6.59
N ILE A 84 -7.56 -3.03 -5.81
CA ILE A 84 -7.73 -1.72 -5.17
C ILE A 84 -7.78 -0.62 -6.22
N LEU A 85 -6.94 -0.69 -7.24
CA LEU A 85 -6.93 0.27 -8.34
C LEU A 85 -8.23 0.19 -9.15
N ASP A 86 -8.70 -1.01 -9.48
CA ASP A 86 -9.95 -1.21 -10.23
C ASP A 86 -11.17 -0.68 -9.47
N ASP A 87 -11.14 -0.69 -8.14
CA ASP A 87 -12.23 -0.21 -7.30
C ASP A 87 -12.17 1.29 -6.98
N LEU A 88 -10.97 1.84 -6.76
CA LEU A 88 -10.80 3.18 -6.20
C LEU A 88 -10.08 4.17 -7.13
N ALA A 89 -9.27 3.69 -8.07
CA ALA A 89 -8.51 4.62 -8.93
C ALA A 89 -9.39 5.23 -10.01
N ALA A 90 -9.06 6.47 -10.39
CA ALA A 90 -9.67 7.08 -11.57
C ALA A 90 -9.28 6.30 -12.84
N PRO A 91 -10.13 6.33 -13.88
CA PRO A 91 -9.78 5.75 -15.17
C PRO A 91 -8.44 6.31 -15.70
N PHE A 92 -7.67 5.45 -16.36
CA PHE A 92 -6.39 5.85 -16.91
C PHE A 92 -6.54 7.05 -17.86
N LYS A 93 -5.83 8.12 -17.51
CA LYS A 93 -5.59 9.28 -18.38
C LYS A 93 -4.22 9.84 -17.99
N LYS A 94 -3.31 9.91 -18.95
CA LYS A 94 -1.97 10.46 -18.74
C LYS A 94 -2.03 11.83 -18.04
N GLY A 95 -1.26 12.00 -16.99
CA GLY A 95 -1.19 13.20 -16.16
C GLY A 95 -2.33 13.35 -15.14
N ALA A 96 -3.38 12.51 -15.19
CA ALA A 96 -4.44 12.53 -14.19
C ALA A 96 -3.98 11.93 -12.85
N LEU A 97 -4.52 12.44 -11.75
CA LEU A 97 -4.33 11.85 -10.42
C LEU A 97 -4.94 10.46 -10.37
N LEU A 98 -4.27 9.55 -9.70
CA LEU A 98 -4.75 8.19 -9.48
C LEU A 98 -5.96 8.18 -8.54
N PHE A 99 -5.90 8.97 -7.46
CA PHE A 99 -6.93 9.06 -6.41
C PHE A 99 -7.40 10.50 -6.20
N PRO A 100 -8.12 11.10 -7.19
CA PRO A 100 -8.50 12.51 -7.13
C PRO A 100 -9.39 12.87 -5.94
N PHE A 101 -10.13 11.92 -5.38
CA PHE A 101 -10.99 12.13 -4.22
C PHE A 101 -10.21 12.51 -2.94
N LEU A 102 -8.90 12.20 -2.84
CA LEU A 102 -8.07 12.58 -1.71
C LEU A 102 -7.81 14.09 -1.66
N LEU A 103 -7.83 14.75 -2.80
CA LEU A 103 -7.67 16.21 -2.90
C LEU A 103 -9.03 16.95 -2.96
N GLY A 104 -9.98 16.37 -3.69
CA GLY A 104 -11.22 17.02 -4.06
C GLY A 104 -11.09 17.89 -5.32
N GLU A 105 -12.24 18.27 -5.87
CA GLU A 105 -12.29 19.03 -7.13
C GLU A 105 -11.72 20.45 -7.00
N GLY A 106 -11.00 20.89 -8.01
CA GLY A 106 -10.53 22.26 -8.14
C GLY A 106 -9.44 22.67 -7.15
N ILE A 107 -8.85 21.74 -6.42
CA ILE A 107 -7.71 22.01 -5.54
C ILE A 107 -6.41 21.82 -6.32
N ASP A 108 -5.62 22.89 -6.43
CA ASP A 108 -4.27 22.83 -6.99
C ASP A 108 -3.37 21.94 -6.08
N PRO A 109 -2.79 20.85 -6.62
CA PRO A 109 -1.97 19.90 -5.87
C PRO A 109 -0.74 20.53 -5.17
N ASP A 110 -0.19 21.60 -5.70
CA ASP A 110 0.99 22.26 -5.13
C ASP A 110 0.62 23.31 -4.07
N SER A 111 -0.67 23.56 -3.87
CA SER A 111 -1.17 24.58 -2.93
C SER A 111 -1.05 24.15 -1.46
N LYS A 112 -1.04 25.15 -0.56
CA LYS A 112 -1.19 24.89 0.88
C LYS A 112 -2.49 24.16 1.20
N LYS A 113 -3.59 24.53 0.49
CA LYS A 113 -4.91 23.89 0.67
C LYS A 113 -4.86 22.40 0.40
N ALA A 114 -4.11 21.96 -0.64
CA ALA A 114 -3.90 20.55 -0.92
C ALA A 114 -3.18 19.83 0.23
N ARG A 115 -2.10 20.43 0.75
CA ARG A 115 -1.36 19.87 1.89
C ARG A 115 -2.23 19.70 3.12
N ASP A 116 -3.01 20.72 3.47
CA ASP A 116 -3.91 20.69 4.61
C ASP A 116 -5.01 19.65 4.43
N LYS A 117 -5.56 19.52 3.20
CA LYS A 117 -6.57 18.51 2.86
C LYS A 117 -6.00 17.09 2.97
N ILE A 118 -4.84 16.82 2.39
CA ILE A 118 -4.19 15.50 2.47
C ILE A 118 -3.86 15.14 3.92
N HIS A 119 -3.41 16.11 4.72
CA HIS A 119 -3.15 15.88 6.13
C HIS A 119 -4.43 15.48 6.88
N GLN A 120 -5.55 16.17 6.62
CA GLN A 120 -6.85 15.80 7.18
C GLN A 120 -7.29 14.40 6.73
N GLU A 121 -7.16 14.08 5.43
CA GLU A 121 -7.52 12.74 4.92
C GLU A 121 -6.65 11.63 5.52
N ASN A 122 -5.37 11.92 5.80
CA ASN A 122 -4.52 10.95 6.48
C ASN A 122 -5.00 10.62 7.91
N HIS A 123 -5.52 11.60 8.64
CA HIS A 123 -6.17 11.37 9.93
C HIS A 123 -7.49 10.59 9.77
N ASN A 124 -8.32 10.99 8.81
CA ASN A 124 -9.60 10.33 8.54
C ASN A 124 -9.40 8.84 8.21
N VAL A 125 -8.42 8.52 7.35
CA VAL A 125 -8.05 7.13 7.00
C VAL A 125 -7.61 6.37 8.26
N ALA A 126 -6.70 6.92 9.07
CA ALA A 126 -6.21 6.28 10.27
C ALA A 126 -7.35 6.00 11.28
N ASP A 127 -8.22 6.97 11.52
CA ASP A 127 -9.33 6.85 12.46
C ASP A 127 -10.37 5.81 12.01
N ARG A 128 -10.69 5.79 10.70
CA ARG A 128 -11.63 4.81 10.15
C ARG A 128 -11.03 3.39 10.16
N VAL A 129 -9.78 3.23 9.80
CA VAL A 129 -9.12 1.91 9.82
C VAL A 129 -8.93 1.42 11.26
N LYS A 130 -8.71 2.32 12.23
CA LYS A 130 -8.73 1.96 13.65
C LYS A 130 -10.06 1.37 14.07
N LYS A 131 -11.19 1.97 13.66
CA LYS A 131 -12.51 1.40 13.93
C LYS A 131 -12.70 0.03 13.28
N ILE A 132 -12.19 -0.17 12.07
CA ILE A 132 -12.19 -1.49 11.42
C ILE A 132 -11.36 -2.49 12.22
N ALA A 133 -10.18 -2.09 12.71
CA ALA A 133 -9.34 -2.93 13.56
C ALA A 133 -10.08 -3.35 14.85
N GLU A 134 -10.82 -2.44 15.46
CA GLU A 134 -11.67 -2.74 16.63
C GLU A 134 -12.77 -3.76 16.30
N ILE A 135 -13.43 -3.65 15.13
CA ILE A 135 -14.47 -4.58 14.68
C ILE A 135 -13.95 -6.00 14.52
N ILE A 136 -12.72 -6.14 14.00
CA ILE A 136 -12.11 -7.45 13.77
C ILE A 136 -11.22 -7.92 14.93
N ASP A 137 -11.28 -7.21 16.06
CA ASP A 137 -10.47 -7.49 17.25
C ASP A 137 -8.96 -7.54 16.95
N TRP A 138 -8.50 -6.62 16.13
CA TRP A 138 -7.09 -6.48 15.77
C TRP A 138 -6.44 -5.41 16.64
N ASP A 139 -5.67 -5.84 17.65
CA ASP A 139 -5.01 -4.94 18.59
C ASP A 139 -3.80 -4.23 17.98
N VAL A 140 -4.06 -3.28 17.09
CA VAL A 140 -3.06 -2.43 16.46
C VAL A 140 -3.52 -0.98 16.37
N LYS A 141 -2.56 -0.09 16.19
CA LYS A 141 -2.79 1.32 15.86
C LYS A 141 -2.43 1.56 14.39
N PRO A 142 -3.36 1.35 13.45
CA PRO A 142 -3.09 1.52 12.04
C PRO A 142 -2.76 2.98 11.72
N SER A 143 -1.74 3.18 10.89
CA SER A 143 -1.28 4.50 10.44
C SER A 143 -0.46 4.34 9.16
N SER A 144 -0.19 5.43 8.45
CA SER A 144 0.73 5.40 7.30
C SER A 144 2.11 4.86 7.69
N THR A 145 2.58 5.18 8.89
CA THR A 145 3.86 4.67 9.42
C THR A 145 3.78 3.16 9.65
N PHE A 146 2.66 2.65 10.18
CA PHE A 146 2.44 1.21 10.35
C PHE A 146 2.45 0.49 9.00
N ALA A 147 1.71 0.97 7.99
CA ALA A 147 1.71 0.38 6.65
C ALA A 147 3.13 0.31 6.06
N ARG A 148 3.91 1.38 6.21
CA ARG A 148 5.29 1.45 5.73
C ARG A 148 6.23 0.48 6.45
N HIS A 149 6.12 0.40 7.79
CA HIS A 149 6.91 -0.57 8.57
C HIS A 149 6.56 -2.00 8.23
N SER A 150 5.26 -2.29 8.06
CA SER A 150 4.78 -3.62 7.68
C SER A 150 5.32 -4.04 6.32
N PHE A 151 5.33 -3.16 5.31
CA PHE A 151 5.95 -3.42 4.01
C PHE A 151 7.40 -3.90 4.18
N ALA A 152 8.24 -3.11 4.84
CA ALA A 152 9.65 -3.45 5.02
C ALA A 152 9.85 -4.73 5.84
N THR A 153 9.09 -4.89 6.93
CA THR A 153 9.21 -6.02 7.84
C THR A 153 8.80 -7.32 7.16
N ASN A 154 7.70 -7.33 6.40
CA ASN A 154 7.18 -8.54 5.75
C ASN A 154 8.12 -9.02 4.65
N LEU A 155 8.61 -8.12 3.81
CA LEU A 155 9.60 -8.47 2.79
C LEU A 155 10.91 -8.98 3.43
N SER A 156 11.36 -8.37 4.51
CA SER A 156 12.55 -8.83 5.24
C SER A 156 12.35 -10.22 5.84
N ARG A 157 11.18 -10.51 6.43
CA ARG A 157 10.83 -11.85 6.95
C ARG A 157 10.76 -12.88 5.83
N SER A 158 10.28 -12.50 4.66
CA SER A 158 10.24 -13.34 3.45
C SER A 158 11.62 -13.47 2.78
N LYS A 159 12.70 -13.05 3.44
CA LYS A 159 14.09 -13.13 2.95
C LYS A 159 14.36 -12.34 1.66
N VAL A 160 13.54 -11.36 1.36
CA VAL A 160 13.79 -10.42 0.25
C VAL A 160 15.03 -9.58 0.57
N PRO A 161 15.94 -9.35 -0.40
CA PRO A 161 17.16 -8.59 -0.18
C PRO A 161 16.89 -7.17 0.35
N MET A 162 17.64 -6.75 1.37
CA MET A 162 17.50 -5.42 1.97
C MET A 162 17.74 -4.29 0.97
N ASP A 163 18.60 -4.51 -0.02
CA ASP A 163 18.88 -3.55 -1.08
C ASP A 163 17.62 -3.32 -1.94
N TYR A 164 16.87 -4.39 -2.24
CA TYR A 164 15.59 -4.25 -2.93
C TYR A 164 14.57 -3.48 -2.06
N ILE A 165 14.44 -3.84 -0.78
CA ILE A 165 13.49 -3.17 0.13
C ILE A 165 13.80 -1.67 0.19
N SER A 166 15.09 -1.32 0.32
CA SER A 166 15.54 0.08 0.33
C SER A 166 15.27 0.79 -1.00
N PHE A 167 15.53 0.13 -2.12
CA PHE A 167 15.23 0.61 -3.47
C PHE A 167 13.72 0.85 -3.65
N ALA A 168 12.88 -0.15 -3.35
CA ALA A 168 11.43 -0.07 -3.49
C ALA A 168 10.82 1.05 -2.65
N MET A 169 11.36 1.29 -1.47
CA MET A 169 10.93 2.38 -0.58
C MET A 169 11.45 3.76 -1.00
N GLY A 170 12.24 3.86 -2.06
CA GLY A 170 12.84 5.11 -2.53
C GLY A 170 13.82 5.72 -1.52
N HIS A 171 14.53 4.89 -0.76
CA HIS A 171 15.60 5.36 0.11
C HIS A 171 16.88 5.58 -0.72
N SER A 172 17.60 6.68 -0.46
CA SER A 172 18.94 6.84 -1.01
C SER A 172 19.88 5.84 -0.33
N LEU A 173 20.54 5.02 -1.13
CA LEU A 173 21.68 4.23 -0.66
C LEU A 173 22.83 5.20 -0.38
N GLY A 174 23.07 5.64 0.80
CA GLY A 174 24.09 6.63 1.18
C GLY A 174 25.38 6.63 0.32
N ASN A 175 26.36 7.46 0.61
CA ASN A 175 27.55 7.69 -0.25
C ASN A 175 28.30 6.42 -0.67
N LYS A 176 28.26 5.34 0.13
CA LYS A 176 28.93 4.06 -0.20
C LYS A 176 28.21 3.26 -1.31
N GLY A 177 26.91 3.46 -1.49
CA GLY A 177 26.13 2.78 -2.53
C GLY A 177 26.04 3.54 -3.86
N GLN A 178 26.36 4.83 -3.89
CA GLN A 178 26.22 5.67 -5.10
C GLN A 178 27.11 5.23 -6.27
N ILE A 179 28.32 4.76 -5.99
CA ILE A 179 29.27 4.31 -7.02
C ILE A 179 28.73 3.03 -7.66
N THR A 180 28.34 2.07 -6.85
CA THR A 180 27.79 0.78 -7.32
C THR A 180 26.47 0.97 -8.06
N LYS A 181 25.60 1.90 -7.63
CA LYS A 181 24.31 2.21 -8.27
C LYS A 181 24.46 2.70 -9.72
N ARG A 182 25.60 3.28 -10.10
CA ARG A 182 25.87 3.70 -11.49
C ARG A 182 26.08 2.52 -12.44
N TYR A 183 26.40 1.35 -11.90
CA TYR A 183 26.75 0.14 -12.65
C TYR A 183 25.69 -0.95 -12.56
N ILE A 184 24.77 -0.87 -11.60
CA ILE A 184 23.69 -1.83 -11.45
C ILE A 184 22.43 -1.22 -12.06
N SER A 185 21.88 -1.90 -13.05
CA SER A 185 20.56 -1.57 -13.60
C SER A 185 19.48 -1.66 -12.50
N THR A 186 18.42 -0.88 -12.62
CA THR A 186 17.24 -1.00 -11.76
C THR A 186 16.71 -2.44 -11.79
N TYR A 187 16.11 -2.89 -10.69
CA TYR A 187 15.46 -4.21 -10.65
C TYR A 187 14.43 -4.34 -11.78
N PRO A 188 14.49 -5.40 -12.61
CA PRO A 188 13.48 -5.67 -13.62
C PRO A 188 12.08 -5.74 -13.00
N ILE A 189 11.05 -5.35 -13.75
CA ILE A 189 9.68 -5.30 -13.21
C ILE A 189 9.17 -6.68 -12.78
N GLU A 190 9.57 -7.73 -13.47
CA GLU A 190 9.24 -9.11 -13.15
C GLU A 190 9.81 -9.52 -11.79
N GLU A 191 11.03 -9.14 -11.49
CA GLU A 191 11.68 -9.40 -10.20
C GLU A 191 11.02 -8.59 -9.08
N GLN A 192 10.68 -7.32 -9.34
CA GLN A 192 9.93 -6.49 -8.39
C GLN A 192 8.54 -7.08 -8.10
N MET A 193 7.83 -7.58 -9.12
CA MET A 193 6.56 -8.27 -8.95
C MET A 193 6.70 -9.54 -8.11
N GLN A 194 7.76 -10.32 -8.34
CA GLN A 194 8.07 -11.52 -7.56
C GLN A 194 8.29 -11.18 -6.09
N TYR A 195 9.16 -10.19 -5.79
CA TYR A 195 9.40 -9.79 -4.41
C TYR A 195 8.14 -9.24 -3.73
N ASN A 196 7.38 -8.40 -4.41
CA ASN A 196 6.17 -7.84 -3.84
C ASN A 196 5.03 -8.88 -3.70
N SER A 197 5.09 -10.02 -4.40
CA SER A 197 4.12 -11.11 -4.19
C SER A 197 4.20 -11.72 -2.78
N TYR A 198 5.35 -11.65 -2.12
CA TYR A 198 5.53 -12.11 -0.74
C TYR A 198 4.84 -11.23 0.30
N LEU A 199 4.38 -10.03 -0.06
CA LEU A 199 3.60 -9.18 0.86
C LEU A 199 2.29 -9.82 1.31
N LEU A 200 1.79 -10.78 0.54
CA LEU A 200 0.53 -11.48 0.77
C LEU A 200 0.72 -13.00 0.57
N ASP A 201 1.79 -13.54 1.13
CA ASP A 201 1.95 -14.99 1.16
C ASP A 201 0.91 -15.60 2.11
N LEU A 202 -0.12 -16.19 1.51
CA LEU A 202 -1.23 -16.83 2.20
C LEU A 202 -1.05 -18.35 2.30
N SER A 203 0.15 -18.88 2.09
CA SER A 203 0.41 -20.33 2.08
C SER A 203 -0.01 -20.97 3.39
N GLU A 204 0.31 -20.36 4.53
CA GLU A 204 -0.10 -20.85 5.86
C GLU A 204 -1.60 -20.76 6.07
N LEU A 205 -2.25 -19.67 5.62
CA LEU A 205 -3.70 -19.52 5.69
C LEU A 205 -4.47 -20.51 4.82
N LYS A 206 -3.91 -20.89 3.65
CA LYS A 206 -4.50 -21.93 2.82
C LYS A 206 -4.44 -23.29 3.51
N ALA A 207 -3.34 -23.60 4.21
CA ALA A 207 -3.20 -24.80 5.01
C ALA A 207 -4.21 -24.85 6.18
N LEU A 208 -4.49 -23.72 6.82
CA LEU A 208 -5.48 -23.58 7.89
C LEU A 208 -6.92 -23.75 7.38
N ARG A 209 -7.25 -23.23 6.19
CA ARG A 209 -8.58 -23.40 5.56
C ARG A 209 -8.88 -24.85 5.14
N GLN A 210 -7.86 -25.68 4.96
CA GLN A 210 -8.03 -27.10 4.62
C GLN A 210 -8.31 -27.99 5.83
N LYS A 211 -8.13 -27.47 7.05
CA LYS A 211 -8.61 -28.13 8.27
C LYS A 211 -10.04 -27.61 8.52
N ASP A 212 -11.00 -28.53 8.64
CA ASP A 212 -12.38 -28.24 9.06
C ASP A 212 -12.40 -27.67 10.50
N MET A 213 -11.97 -26.42 10.64
CA MET A 213 -11.96 -25.72 11.91
C MET A 213 -13.19 -24.83 12.03
N THR A 214 -13.76 -24.76 13.23
CA THR A 214 -14.83 -23.81 13.53
C THR A 214 -14.32 -22.36 13.44
N LYS A 215 -15.24 -21.43 13.22
CA LYS A 215 -14.89 -19.99 13.12
C LYS A 215 -14.17 -19.48 14.38
N GLU A 216 -14.58 -19.97 15.55
CA GLU A 216 -13.98 -19.64 16.85
C GLU A 216 -12.56 -20.19 17.01
N GLU A 217 -12.32 -21.43 16.58
CA GLU A 217 -11.00 -22.06 16.58
C GLU A 217 -10.06 -21.36 15.63
N LEU A 218 -10.57 -20.94 14.46
CA LEU A 218 -9.81 -20.17 13.47
C LEU A 218 -9.39 -18.80 14.01
N VAL A 219 -10.33 -18.10 14.67
CA VAL A 219 -10.06 -16.81 15.31
C VAL A 219 -9.04 -16.95 16.45
N LYS A 220 -9.15 -17.99 17.27
CA LYS A 220 -8.22 -18.27 18.37
C LYS A 220 -6.82 -18.58 17.83
N MET A 221 -6.72 -19.43 16.81
CA MET A 221 -5.44 -19.81 16.19
C MET A 221 -4.80 -18.61 15.48
N VAL A 222 -5.59 -17.79 14.78
CA VAL A 222 -5.14 -16.55 14.14
C VAL A 222 -4.55 -15.58 15.18
N LYS A 223 -5.17 -15.46 16.36
CA LYS A 223 -4.66 -14.64 17.46
C LYS A 223 -3.36 -15.18 18.05
N GLU A 224 -3.17 -16.49 18.09
CA GLU A 224 -2.03 -17.14 18.74
C GLU A 224 -0.83 -17.34 17.78
N THR A 225 -1.07 -17.51 16.48
CA THR A 225 -0.04 -17.91 15.51
C THR A 225 0.26 -16.89 14.44
N MET A 226 -0.66 -15.96 14.17
CA MET A 226 -0.50 -14.99 13.08
C MET A 226 0.08 -13.69 13.56
N THR A 227 1.04 -13.21 12.80
CA THR A 227 1.53 -11.85 12.95
C THR A 227 0.46 -10.85 12.49
N LYS A 228 0.58 -9.60 12.94
CA LYS A 228 -0.32 -8.50 12.54
C LYS A 228 -0.40 -8.32 11.01
N GLU A 229 0.64 -8.71 10.33
CA GLU A 229 0.78 -8.63 8.88
C GLU A 229 -0.04 -9.71 8.14
N GLU A 230 -0.10 -10.90 8.71
CA GLU A 230 -0.88 -12.00 8.14
C GLU A 230 -2.39 -11.75 8.26
N LEU A 231 -2.82 -11.00 9.30
CA LEU A 231 -4.20 -10.53 9.42
C LEU A 231 -4.60 -9.54 8.32
N LEU A 232 -3.68 -8.67 7.88
CA LEU A 232 -3.89 -7.81 6.71
C LEU A 232 -4.17 -8.62 5.45
N SER A 233 -3.50 -9.76 5.28
CA SER A 233 -3.73 -10.65 4.14
C SER A 233 -5.10 -11.33 4.18
N LEU A 234 -5.63 -11.61 5.38
CA LEU A 234 -7.01 -12.08 5.56
C LEU A 234 -8.05 -11.02 5.15
N LEU A 235 -7.77 -9.74 5.41
CA LEU A 235 -8.65 -8.64 5.02
C LEU A 235 -8.73 -8.43 3.50
N LEU A 236 -7.66 -8.77 2.79
CA LEU A 236 -7.62 -8.69 1.31
C LEU A 236 -8.33 -9.87 0.63
N GLY A 237 -8.79 -10.85 1.38
CA GLY A 237 -9.70 -11.92 1.02
C GLY A 237 -9.39 -12.69 -0.27
N LYS A 238 -8.83 -13.87 -0.11
CA LYS A 238 -9.15 -15.02 -0.97
C LYS A 238 -9.48 -16.21 -0.13
#